data_df8c594b58634ecffe3ffba4ca3f241d
#
_entry.id   df8c594b58634ecffe3ffba4ca3f241d
#
_cell.length_a   1.000
_cell.length_b   1.000
_cell.length_c   1.000
_cell.angle_alpha   90.00
_cell.angle_beta   90.00
_cell.angle_gamma   90.00
#
_symmetry.space_group_name_H-M   'P 1'
#
loop_
_entity.id
_entity.type
_entity.pdbx_description
1 polymer ?
#
loop_
_entity_poly.entity_id
_entity_poly.type
_entity_poly.pdbx_seq_one_letter_code
_entity_poly.pdbx_strand_id
1 'polypeptide(L)'
;MNIKITQSTESACESKIRDHHLTCDRPLEKGGGNDGPMGGEYFLLGLGGCFTSNLLAAIKSRSADVSNVELTIKATLAENPARFSKIEVEVYAQYQDRELMEKLLIIAERGCIIANTVKNEVELSVSLSSTPA
;
A
#
# COMPACT_ATOMS: atom_id res chain seq x y z
N MET A 1 -10.72 -6.81 10.99
CA MET A 1 -9.63 -7.35 10.16
C MET A 1 -8.38 -7.52 11.01
N ASN A 2 -7.77 -8.70 10.99
CA ASN A 2 -6.58 -8.99 11.80
C ASN A 2 -5.47 -9.56 10.91
N ILE A 3 -4.25 -9.09 11.16
CA ILE A 3 -3.05 -9.59 10.49
C ILE A 3 -2.11 -10.11 11.60
N LYS A 4 -1.66 -11.36 11.46
CA LYS A 4 -0.68 -11.96 12.35
C LYS A 4 0.68 -11.92 11.70
N ILE A 5 1.69 -11.44 12.44
CA ILE A 5 3.07 -11.34 11.98
C ILE A 5 3.95 -12.11 12.96
N THR A 6 4.80 -13.00 12.43
CA THR A 6 5.66 -13.86 13.22
C THR A 6 7.12 -13.67 12.83
N GLN A 7 8.01 -13.56 13.81
CA GLN A 7 9.44 -13.53 13.54
C GLN A 7 9.89 -14.83 12.82
N SER A 8 10.66 -14.69 11.76
CA SER A 8 11.22 -15.84 11.00
C SER A 8 12.73 -15.93 11.07
N THR A 9 13.42 -14.79 11.09
CA THR A 9 14.88 -14.72 11.27
C THR A 9 15.23 -13.61 12.26
N GLU A 10 16.51 -13.28 12.43
CA GLU A 10 16.92 -12.16 13.29
C GLU A 10 16.40 -10.82 12.78
N SER A 11 16.15 -10.68 11.48
CA SER A 11 15.72 -9.42 10.87
C SER A 11 14.39 -9.51 10.14
N ALA A 12 13.92 -10.72 9.81
CA ALA A 12 12.74 -10.93 8.99
C ALA A 12 11.53 -11.38 9.81
N CYS A 13 10.37 -11.08 9.28
CA CYS A 13 9.11 -11.63 9.76
C CYS A 13 8.25 -12.07 8.57
N GLU A 14 7.27 -12.89 8.85
CA GLU A 14 6.38 -13.41 7.84
C GLU A 14 4.93 -13.37 8.28
N SER A 15 4.04 -13.36 7.30
CA SER A 15 2.61 -13.39 7.53
C SER A 15 1.94 -14.25 6.47
N LYS A 16 0.87 -14.92 6.89
CA LYS A 16 -0.02 -15.61 5.97
C LYS A 16 -1.34 -14.87 5.94
N ILE A 17 -1.71 -14.35 4.77
CA ILE A 17 -2.97 -13.66 4.55
C ILE A 17 -3.76 -14.50 3.55
N ARG A 18 -4.84 -15.15 4.02
CA ARG A 18 -5.53 -16.20 3.28
C ARG A 18 -4.51 -17.27 2.88
N ASP A 19 -4.31 -17.58 1.60
CA ASP A 19 -3.31 -18.54 1.12
C ASP A 19 -2.03 -17.89 0.58
N HIS A 20 -1.85 -16.57 0.87
CA HIS A 20 -0.67 -15.83 0.43
C HIS A 20 0.36 -15.74 1.56
N HIS A 21 1.58 -16.11 1.26
CA HIS A 21 2.72 -15.98 2.18
C HIS A 21 3.52 -14.73 1.82
N LEU A 22 3.77 -13.91 2.81
CA LEU A 22 4.47 -12.64 2.66
C LEU A 22 5.61 -12.58 3.66
N THR A 23 6.77 -12.14 3.19
CA THR A 23 7.96 -11.94 4.03
C THR A 23 8.31 -10.46 4.01
N CYS A 24 8.62 -9.92 5.18
CA CYS A 24 9.12 -8.57 5.35
C CYS A 24 10.52 -8.64 5.94
N ASP A 25 11.47 -7.92 5.32
CA ASP A 25 12.86 -7.90 5.78
C ASP A 25 13.51 -6.59 5.38
N ARG A 26 14.73 -6.38 5.86
CA ARG A 26 15.61 -5.28 5.44
C ARG A 26 16.57 -5.77 4.37
N PRO A 27 17.01 -4.89 3.46
CA PRO A 27 18.09 -5.22 2.55
C PRO A 27 19.42 -5.41 3.31
N LEU A 28 20.40 -6.02 2.67
CA LEU A 28 21.69 -6.34 3.30
C LEU A 28 22.38 -5.10 3.87
N GLU A 29 22.36 -3.99 3.15
CA GLU A 29 22.98 -2.72 3.56
C GLU A 29 22.33 -2.09 4.81
N LYS A 30 21.14 -2.55 5.18
CA LYS A 30 20.43 -2.10 6.39
C LYS A 30 20.40 -3.16 7.49
N GLY A 31 21.26 -4.17 7.39
CA GLY A 31 21.39 -5.22 8.40
C GLY A 31 20.39 -6.36 8.30
N GLY A 32 19.73 -6.51 7.17
CA GLY A 32 18.80 -7.60 6.91
C GLY A 32 19.38 -8.71 6.06
N GLY A 33 18.55 -9.72 5.79
CA GLY A 33 18.86 -10.84 4.90
C GLY A 33 18.35 -10.65 3.47
N ASN A 34 17.64 -9.56 3.20
CA ASN A 34 16.99 -9.28 1.91
C ASN A 34 16.03 -10.40 1.49
N ASP A 35 15.31 -10.98 2.44
CA ASP A 35 14.36 -12.06 2.18
C ASP A 35 12.98 -11.54 1.72
N GLY A 36 12.77 -10.25 1.75
CA GLY A 36 11.53 -9.63 1.30
C GLY A 36 11.60 -8.11 1.31
N PRO A 37 10.55 -7.43 0.82
CA PRO A 37 10.44 -5.99 0.91
C PRO A 37 10.39 -5.50 2.36
N MET A 38 10.77 -4.24 2.57
CA MET A 38 10.63 -3.58 3.86
C MET A 38 9.16 -3.20 4.14
N GLY A 39 8.84 -3.00 5.41
CA GLY A 39 7.51 -2.54 5.83
C GLY A 39 7.05 -1.25 5.15
N GLY A 40 7.96 -0.27 5.01
CA GLY A 40 7.65 0.97 4.29
C GLY A 40 7.32 0.75 2.83
N GLU A 41 7.99 -0.20 2.17
CA GLU A 41 7.69 -0.57 0.80
C GLU A 41 6.33 -1.26 0.69
N TYR A 42 6.02 -2.16 1.62
CA TYR A 42 4.69 -2.79 1.71
C TYR A 42 3.59 -1.76 1.96
N PHE A 43 3.86 -0.75 2.77
CA PHE A 43 2.90 0.33 3.02
C PHE A 43 2.54 1.07 1.72
N LEU A 44 3.55 1.44 0.93
CA LEU A 44 3.35 2.12 -0.34
C LEU A 44 2.69 1.21 -1.38
N LEU A 45 3.08 -0.07 -1.43
CA LEU A 45 2.44 -1.07 -2.27
C LEU A 45 0.96 -1.23 -1.89
N GLY A 46 0.66 -1.26 -0.60
CA GLY A 46 -0.71 -1.35 -0.10
C GLY A 46 -1.58 -0.19 -0.57
N LEU A 47 -1.04 1.03 -0.50
CA LEU A 47 -1.73 2.21 -1.02
C LEU A 47 -1.98 2.09 -2.53
N GLY A 48 -0.94 1.80 -3.29
CA GLY A 48 -1.04 1.67 -4.74
C GLY A 48 -1.95 0.53 -5.18
N GLY A 49 -1.86 -0.62 -4.52
CA GLY A 49 -2.70 -1.79 -4.80
C GLY A 49 -4.17 -1.54 -4.49
N CYS A 50 -4.45 -0.91 -3.36
CA CYS A 50 -5.83 -0.54 -2.99
C CYS A 50 -6.42 0.48 -3.97
N PHE A 51 -5.66 1.52 -4.30
CA PHE A 51 -6.09 2.52 -5.29
C PHE A 51 -6.37 1.87 -6.65
N THR A 52 -5.43 1.06 -7.14
CA THR A 52 -5.58 0.37 -8.42
C THR A 52 -6.81 -0.54 -8.44
N SER A 53 -7.03 -1.31 -7.37
CA SER A 53 -8.19 -2.19 -7.27
C SER A 53 -9.50 -1.41 -7.39
N ASN A 54 -9.60 -0.27 -6.73
CA ASN A 54 -10.79 0.59 -6.83
C ASN A 54 -10.93 1.22 -8.22
N LEU A 55 -9.81 1.63 -8.82
CA LEU A 55 -9.82 2.18 -10.18
C LEU A 55 -10.29 1.15 -11.20
N LEU A 56 -9.77 -0.07 -11.14
CA LEU A 56 -10.17 -1.16 -12.03
C LEU A 56 -11.66 -1.51 -11.86
N ALA A 57 -12.16 -1.51 -10.62
CA ALA A 57 -13.57 -1.73 -10.35
C ALA A 57 -14.45 -0.60 -10.95
N ALA A 58 -14.02 0.64 -10.85
CA ALA A 58 -14.73 1.78 -11.42
C ALA A 58 -14.74 1.74 -12.95
N ILE A 59 -13.62 1.37 -13.56
CA ILE A 59 -13.52 1.18 -15.01
C ILE A 59 -14.51 0.12 -15.47
N LYS A 60 -14.52 -1.03 -14.81
CA LYS A 60 -15.41 -2.15 -15.14
C LYS A 60 -16.87 -1.78 -14.99
N SER A 61 -17.26 -1.17 -13.87
CA SER A 61 -18.67 -0.86 -13.60
C SER A 61 -19.26 0.16 -14.57
N ARG A 62 -18.43 0.97 -15.20
CA ARG A 62 -18.84 1.98 -16.19
C ARG A 62 -18.55 1.58 -17.61
N SER A 63 -18.04 0.36 -17.84
CA SER A 63 -17.59 -0.10 -19.16
C SER A 63 -16.72 0.95 -19.85
N ALA A 64 -15.83 1.60 -19.08
CA ALA A 64 -14.97 2.64 -19.60
C ALA A 64 -13.86 2.05 -20.48
N ASP A 65 -13.53 2.75 -21.57
CA ASP A 65 -12.44 2.39 -22.45
C ASP A 65 -11.11 2.86 -21.89
N VAL A 66 -10.62 2.13 -20.89
CA VAL A 66 -9.35 2.39 -20.19
C VAL A 66 -8.61 1.06 -20.05
N SER A 67 -7.33 1.08 -20.42
CA SER A 67 -6.46 -0.11 -20.34
C SER A 67 -5.04 0.28 -19.96
N ASN A 68 -4.22 -0.74 -19.67
CA ASN A 68 -2.81 -0.59 -19.34
C ASN A 68 -2.55 0.42 -18.22
N VAL A 69 -3.28 0.27 -17.13
CA VAL A 69 -3.14 1.12 -15.94
C VAL A 69 -1.81 0.83 -15.26
N GLU A 70 -1.04 1.89 -15.03
CA GLU A 70 0.20 1.84 -14.27
C GLU A 70 0.19 2.93 -13.21
N LEU A 71 0.69 2.60 -12.01
CA LEU A 71 0.86 3.57 -10.94
C LEU A 71 2.31 3.66 -10.53
N THR A 72 2.76 4.89 -10.29
CA THR A 72 4.03 5.16 -9.60
C THR A 72 3.71 5.86 -8.29
N ILE A 73 4.20 5.29 -7.20
CA ILE A 73 4.04 5.87 -5.87
C ILE A 73 5.38 6.53 -5.50
N LYS A 74 5.35 7.84 -5.31
CA LYS A 74 6.52 8.61 -4.88
C LYS A 74 6.33 9.04 -3.43
N ALA A 75 7.27 8.68 -2.57
CA ALA A 75 7.23 9.04 -1.17
C ALA A 75 8.45 9.87 -0.79
N THR A 76 8.23 10.95 -0.07
CA THR A 76 9.27 11.81 0.47
C THR A 76 9.49 11.45 1.93
N LEU A 77 10.73 11.11 2.28
CA LEU A 77 11.13 10.81 3.64
C LEU A 77 11.45 12.10 4.40
N ALA A 78 11.07 12.13 5.66
CA ALA A 78 11.45 13.16 6.62
C ALA A 78 11.94 12.50 7.90
N GLU A 79 12.67 13.27 8.71
CA GLU A 79 13.23 12.79 9.96
C GLU A 79 12.68 13.56 11.16
N ASN A 80 12.96 13.03 12.36
CA ASN A 80 12.58 13.63 13.63
C ASN A 80 11.06 13.79 13.83
N PRO A 81 10.27 12.71 13.75
CA PRO A 81 10.65 11.30 13.55
C PRO A 81 10.74 10.90 12.08
N ALA A 82 11.42 9.78 11.82
CA ALA A 82 11.47 9.17 10.50
C ALA A 82 10.04 8.81 10.04
N ARG A 83 9.65 9.31 8.87
CA ARG A 83 8.30 9.14 8.34
C ARG A 83 8.24 9.49 6.86
N PHE A 84 7.15 9.11 6.22
CA PHE A 84 6.80 9.70 4.93
C PHE A 84 6.06 11.02 5.20
N SER A 85 6.60 12.12 4.71
CA SER A 85 6.01 13.45 4.86
C SER A 85 5.13 13.85 3.68
N LYS A 86 5.28 13.16 2.55
CA LYS A 86 4.50 13.39 1.33
C LYS A 86 4.44 12.09 0.54
N ILE A 87 3.27 11.80 0.02
CA ILE A 87 3.08 10.65 -0.87
C ILE A 87 2.30 11.13 -2.09
N GLU A 88 2.83 10.85 -3.27
CA GLU A 88 2.22 11.20 -4.54
C GLU A 88 1.94 9.94 -5.33
N VAL A 89 0.72 9.83 -5.84
CA VAL A 89 0.29 8.73 -6.70
C VAL A 89 0.15 9.28 -8.11
N GLU A 90 1.00 8.83 -9.01
CA GLU A 90 0.92 9.16 -10.42
C GLU A 90 0.32 7.99 -11.18
N VAL A 91 -0.72 8.25 -11.95
CA VAL A 91 -1.44 7.24 -12.71
C VAL A 91 -1.22 7.46 -14.21
N TYR A 92 -0.77 6.42 -14.89
CA TYR A 92 -0.75 6.35 -16.33
C TYR A 92 -1.74 5.31 -16.81
N ALA A 93 -2.42 5.58 -17.91
CA ALA A 93 -3.30 4.61 -18.56
C ALA A 93 -3.52 5.02 -20.02
N GLN A 94 -3.99 4.06 -20.82
CA GLN A 94 -4.50 4.34 -22.16
C GLN A 94 -6.00 4.61 -22.06
N TYR A 95 -6.44 5.76 -22.51
CA TYR A 95 -7.83 6.18 -22.44
C TYR A 95 -8.18 7.10 -23.60
N GLN A 96 -9.47 7.25 -23.91
CA GLN A 96 -9.97 8.13 -24.97
C GLN A 96 -10.58 9.42 -24.40
N ASP A 97 -11.22 9.33 -23.24
CA ASP A 97 -11.94 10.44 -22.63
C ASP A 97 -11.24 10.86 -21.34
N ARG A 98 -10.54 12.01 -21.41
CA ARG A 98 -9.78 12.55 -20.26
C ARG A 98 -10.68 12.96 -19.10
N GLU A 99 -11.82 13.56 -19.40
CA GLU A 99 -12.75 13.99 -18.36
C GLU A 99 -13.30 12.79 -17.57
N LEU A 100 -13.66 11.73 -18.28
CA LEU A 100 -14.08 10.47 -17.64
C LEU A 100 -12.92 9.88 -16.82
N MET A 101 -11.71 9.85 -17.38
CA MET A 101 -10.54 9.31 -16.67
C MET A 101 -10.29 10.07 -15.36
N GLU A 102 -10.37 11.38 -15.38
CA GLU A 102 -10.20 12.20 -14.17
C GLU A 102 -11.29 11.91 -13.12
N LYS A 103 -12.53 11.69 -13.55
CA LYS A 103 -13.60 11.26 -12.64
C LYS A 103 -13.34 9.89 -12.04
N LEU A 104 -12.82 8.95 -12.83
CA LEU A 104 -12.46 7.62 -12.34
C LEU A 104 -11.38 7.69 -11.27
N LEU A 105 -10.39 8.56 -11.41
CA LEU A 105 -9.36 8.78 -10.38
C LEU A 105 -9.96 9.29 -9.07
N ILE A 106 -10.90 10.23 -9.14
CA ILE A 106 -11.60 10.75 -7.95
C ILE A 106 -12.38 9.64 -7.26
N ILE A 107 -13.08 8.81 -8.03
CA ILE A 107 -13.86 7.68 -7.50
C ILE A 107 -12.93 6.67 -6.83
N ALA A 108 -11.82 6.34 -7.47
CA ALA A 108 -10.84 5.41 -6.93
C ALA A 108 -10.25 5.91 -5.60
N GLU A 109 -9.91 7.19 -5.52
CA GLU A 109 -9.37 7.80 -4.30
C GLU A 109 -10.40 7.80 -3.16
N ARG A 110 -11.64 8.16 -3.45
CA ARG A 110 -12.71 8.18 -2.45
C ARG A 110 -13.05 6.80 -1.90
N GLY A 111 -12.91 5.76 -2.71
CA GLY A 111 -13.14 4.38 -2.30
C GLY A 111 -11.94 3.70 -1.66
N CYS A 112 -10.78 4.31 -1.70
CA CYS A 112 -9.54 3.69 -1.21
C CYS A 112 -9.42 3.82 0.31
N ILE A 113 -9.54 2.68 1.01
CA ILE A 113 -9.44 2.64 2.47
C ILE A 113 -8.08 3.15 2.96
N ILE A 114 -6.99 2.85 2.25
CA ILE A 114 -5.65 3.30 2.62
C ILE A 114 -5.49 4.80 2.42
N ALA A 115 -5.94 5.35 1.29
CA ALA A 115 -5.92 6.79 1.05
C ALA A 115 -6.71 7.55 2.11
N ASN A 116 -7.91 7.07 2.44
CA ASN A 116 -8.74 7.68 3.47
C ASN A 116 -8.07 7.61 4.85
N THR A 117 -7.37 6.51 5.14
CA THR A 117 -6.61 6.35 6.38
C THR A 117 -5.44 7.33 6.44
N VAL A 118 -4.67 7.44 5.35
CA VAL A 118 -3.48 8.31 5.29
C VAL A 118 -3.85 9.79 5.42
N LYS A 119 -4.99 10.20 4.88
CA LYS A 119 -5.47 11.59 4.94
C LYS A 119 -6.03 12.00 6.30
N ASN A 120 -6.30 11.06 7.19
CA ASN A 120 -6.92 11.29 8.48
C ASN A 120 -6.03 10.76 9.59
N GLU A 121 -6.29 11.22 10.81
CA GLU A 121 -5.60 10.69 11.98
C GLU A 121 -6.12 9.30 12.34
N VAL A 122 -5.20 8.41 12.68
CA VAL A 122 -5.49 7.05 13.14
C VAL A 122 -4.91 6.88 14.54
N GLU A 123 -5.74 6.41 15.46
CA GLU A 123 -5.26 6.06 16.79
C GLU A 123 -4.40 4.80 16.72
N LEU A 124 -3.13 4.92 17.13
CA LEU A 124 -2.20 3.82 17.20
C LEU A 124 -1.87 3.52 18.65
N SER A 125 -2.04 2.28 19.07
CA SER A 125 -1.61 1.82 20.39
C SER A 125 -0.75 0.58 20.24
N VAL A 126 0.23 0.45 21.13
CA VAL A 126 1.12 -0.72 21.21
C VAL A 126 1.10 -1.23 22.63
N SER A 127 0.88 -2.53 22.81
CA SER A 127 0.82 -3.15 24.12
C SER A 127 1.53 -4.50 24.12
N LEU A 128 1.94 -4.94 25.30
CA LEU A 128 2.54 -6.26 25.49
C LEU A 128 1.43 -7.28 25.81
N SER A 129 1.34 -8.33 24.99
CA SER A 129 0.43 -9.45 25.26
C SER A 129 1.11 -10.49 26.13
N SER A 130 0.40 -11.07 27.07
CA SER A 130 0.89 -12.16 27.92
C SER A 130 0.69 -13.55 27.30
N THR A 131 0.00 -13.63 26.17
CA THR A 131 -0.27 -14.90 25.47
C THR A 131 0.07 -14.78 23.99
N PRO A 132 0.50 -15.89 23.35
CA PRO A 132 0.74 -15.88 21.89
C PRO A 132 -0.53 -15.54 21.11
N ALA A 133 -0.33 -14.90 19.97
CA ALA A 133 -1.41 -14.51 19.08
C ALA A 133 -2.09 -15.70 18.39
#